data_799f15b70d88271b21ac424f8f66664a
#
_entry.id   799f15b70d88271b21ac424f8f66664a
#
_cell.length_a   1.000
_cell.length_b   1.000
_cell.length_c   1.000
_cell.angle_alpha   90.00
_cell.angle_beta   90.00
_cell.angle_gamma   90.00
#
_symmetry.space_group_name_H-M   'P 1'
#
loop_
_entity.id
_entity.type
_entity.pdbx_description
1 polymer ?
#
loop_
_entity_poly.entity_id
_entity_poly.type
_entity_poly.pdbx_seq_one_letter_code
_entity_poly.pdbx_strand_id
1 'polypeptide(L)'
;MATAEVLTLPTTTSFGSIKRKRSISKVDMAPKLPRHIPFVPAQHLRFQSPDKIWTMEEIGMADKGVSSTAVSVPFPLFTEEAVHQMRAEVLSQPVWDNCKYSSNLAQCQLRGFAPEYAPFIYDVWHSPEVLAIVSKIAGVELVPAMDFEIAHINISSTGDKEQEDVKQAFQEKEHREADEGVGGCPFEDDRPILDWHTDSYPFVCVTMLSDCTNMIGGETALRKGDGEVMKVRGPGMGHAVVLQGRYIEHQALRAFGGSERITSVTSFRPKSAFVRDDTVLTTVRPISDLSELYSQYAEYRLEMLEERVRGHLKAIRDDKRARRSFDTATTKAFMIEQRNFLDSMLREMVDDELVTVGFCDDSHLLSEDLKLQQRKKTRFQTEGKL
;
A
#
# COMPACT_ATOMS: atom_id res chain seq x y z
N MET A 1 -43.19 -14.39 33.55
CA MET A 1 -41.98 -15.19 33.79
C MET A 1 -41.72 -16.02 32.57
N ALA A 2 -40.83 -15.58 31.72
CA ALA A 2 -40.41 -16.31 30.50
C ALA A 2 -38.95 -16.73 30.76
N THR A 3 -38.74 -18.03 30.74
CA THR A 3 -37.44 -18.70 30.95
C THR A 3 -36.60 -18.53 29.70
N ALA A 4 -35.40 -17.98 29.85
CA ALA A 4 -34.38 -17.91 28.81
C ALA A 4 -33.77 -19.28 28.55
N GLU A 5 -33.91 -19.80 27.36
CA GLU A 5 -33.17 -20.97 26.87
C GLU A 5 -31.75 -20.54 26.49
N VAL A 6 -30.78 -21.21 27.12
CA VAL A 6 -29.35 -21.08 26.82
C VAL A 6 -29.06 -21.94 25.59
N LEU A 7 -28.80 -21.31 24.44
CA LEU A 7 -28.30 -21.98 23.24
C LEU A 7 -26.80 -22.31 23.42
N THR A 8 -26.49 -23.59 23.50
CA THR A 8 -25.14 -24.13 23.47
C THR A 8 -24.64 -24.14 22.03
N LEU A 9 -23.52 -23.43 21.79
CA LEU A 9 -22.80 -23.42 20.52
C LEU A 9 -22.10 -24.75 20.25
N PRO A 10 -22.10 -25.26 19.02
CA PRO A 10 -21.37 -26.47 18.66
C PRO A 10 -19.86 -26.20 18.57
N THR A 11 -19.10 -27.18 19.08
CA THR A 11 -17.64 -27.24 19.11
C THR A 11 -17.01 -27.12 17.72
N THR A 12 -16.01 -26.27 17.63
CA THR A 12 -15.15 -26.03 16.47
C THR A 12 -14.54 -27.30 15.89
N THR A 13 -14.87 -27.59 14.64
CA THR A 13 -14.12 -28.52 13.78
C THR A 13 -12.91 -27.79 13.21
N SER A 14 -11.71 -28.25 13.52
CA SER A 14 -10.46 -27.76 12.96
C SER A 14 -10.41 -28.04 11.47
N PHE A 15 -10.43 -27.01 10.65
CA PHE A 15 -10.11 -27.12 9.23
C PHE A 15 -8.59 -27.25 9.05
N GLY A 16 -8.18 -28.42 8.57
CA GLY A 16 -6.80 -28.74 8.27
C GLY A 16 -6.21 -27.78 7.21
N SER A 17 -5.15 -27.10 7.57
CA SER A 17 -4.31 -26.27 6.71
C SER A 17 -3.81 -27.09 5.51
N ILE A 18 -4.27 -26.76 4.29
CA ILE A 18 -3.71 -27.31 3.05
C ILE A 18 -2.38 -26.61 2.79
N LYS A 19 -1.32 -27.18 3.31
CA LYS A 19 0.07 -26.77 3.01
C LYS A 19 0.42 -27.14 1.57
N ARG A 20 0.16 -26.28 0.60
CA ARG A 20 0.83 -26.33 -0.70
C ARG A 20 2.20 -25.71 -0.57
N LYS A 21 3.23 -26.53 -0.34
CA LYS A 21 4.62 -26.18 -0.50
C LYS A 21 4.89 -25.89 -1.99
N ARG A 22 4.89 -24.61 -2.39
CA ARG A 22 5.70 -24.15 -3.53
C ARG A 22 6.91 -23.44 -2.93
N SER A 23 8.10 -23.97 -3.18
CA SER A 23 9.35 -23.42 -2.71
C SER A 23 9.59 -22.06 -3.36
N ILE A 24 9.58 -21.01 -2.56
CA ILE A 24 10.28 -19.77 -2.90
C ILE A 24 11.75 -20.12 -2.70
N SER A 25 12.45 -20.45 -3.81
CA SER A 25 13.84 -20.83 -3.76
C SER A 25 14.69 -19.58 -3.49
N LYS A 26 15.40 -19.62 -2.37
CA LYS A 26 16.56 -18.79 -2.00
C LYS A 26 16.31 -17.34 -1.61
N VAL A 27 15.44 -17.11 -0.61
CA VAL A 27 15.62 -15.98 0.28
C VAL A 27 16.33 -16.50 1.53
N ASP A 28 17.56 -16.05 1.79
CA ASP A 28 18.31 -16.45 2.97
C ASP A 28 17.71 -15.79 4.21
N MET A 29 16.95 -16.54 5.00
CA MET A 29 16.32 -16.05 6.22
C MET A 29 17.26 -16.16 7.42
N ALA A 30 17.30 -15.12 8.24
CA ALA A 30 18.01 -15.15 9.51
C ALA A 30 17.18 -15.91 10.58
N PRO A 31 17.77 -16.85 11.34
CA PRO A 31 17.04 -17.69 12.30
C PRO A 31 16.51 -16.93 13.52
N LYS A 32 16.97 -15.71 13.74
CA LYS A 32 16.58 -14.84 14.89
C LYS A 32 16.39 -13.40 14.43
N LEU A 33 15.69 -12.62 15.26
CA LEU A 33 15.66 -11.17 15.09
C LEU A 33 17.09 -10.61 15.14
N PRO A 34 17.42 -9.63 14.27
CA PRO A 34 18.70 -8.94 14.34
C PRO A 34 18.80 -8.14 15.64
N ARG A 35 20.04 -7.75 15.98
CA ARG A 35 20.23 -6.80 17.08
C ARG A 35 19.52 -5.50 16.75
N HIS A 36 18.68 -5.02 17.66
CA HIS A 36 18.08 -3.70 17.54
C HIS A 36 19.17 -2.62 17.57
N ILE A 37 19.14 -1.76 16.57
CA ILE A 37 19.88 -0.50 16.54
C ILE A 37 18.85 0.63 16.42
N PRO A 38 19.02 1.76 17.11
CA PRO A 38 18.11 2.88 16.99
C PRO A 38 18.22 3.53 15.61
N PHE A 39 17.11 4.02 15.08
CA PHE A 39 17.15 4.85 13.89
C PHE A 39 17.75 6.22 14.23
N VAL A 40 18.80 6.61 13.50
CA VAL A 40 19.48 7.91 13.63
C VAL A 40 19.41 8.61 12.28
N PRO A 41 18.58 9.66 12.12
CA PRO A 41 18.38 10.32 10.82
C PRO A 41 19.68 10.75 10.13
N ALA A 42 20.63 11.32 10.88
CA ALA A 42 21.92 11.76 10.32
C ALA A 42 22.79 10.63 9.74
N GLN A 43 22.57 9.37 10.15
CA GLN A 43 23.31 8.19 9.71
C GLN A 43 22.53 7.40 8.67
N HIS A 44 21.21 7.33 8.81
CA HIS A 44 20.37 6.40 8.06
C HIS A 44 19.58 7.08 6.92
N LEU A 45 19.49 8.42 6.89
CA LEU A 45 18.88 9.14 5.78
C LEU A 45 19.93 9.59 4.75
N ARG A 46 19.56 9.44 3.47
CA ARG A 46 20.30 9.95 2.31
C ARG A 46 19.37 10.76 1.41
N PHE A 47 18.51 11.58 2.02
CA PHE A 47 17.46 12.25 1.29
C PHE A 47 18.00 13.23 0.25
N GLN A 48 17.47 13.08 -0.99
CA GLN A 48 17.53 14.09 -2.04
C GLN A 48 16.12 14.28 -2.58
N SER A 49 15.74 15.52 -2.86
CA SER A 49 14.41 15.80 -3.43
C SER A 49 14.25 15.09 -4.77
N PRO A 50 13.07 14.55 -5.09
CA PRO A 50 12.81 13.97 -6.42
C PRO A 50 12.96 15.06 -7.50
N ASP A 51 13.51 14.70 -8.64
CA ASP A 51 13.68 15.60 -9.80
C ASP A 51 12.34 16.06 -10.38
N LYS A 52 11.31 15.24 -10.23
CA LYS A 52 9.94 15.54 -10.68
C LYS A 52 8.92 14.96 -9.70
N ILE A 53 7.90 15.76 -9.43
CA ILE A 53 6.65 15.33 -8.80
C ILE A 53 5.54 15.64 -9.82
N TRP A 54 4.86 14.59 -10.28
CA TRP A 54 3.69 14.74 -11.12
C TRP A 54 2.50 15.17 -10.27
N THR A 55 1.74 16.12 -10.77
CA THR A 55 0.53 16.60 -10.09
C THR A 55 -0.72 15.86 -10.59
N MET A 56 -1.78 15.88 -9.78
CA MET A 56 -3.09 15.36 -10.18
C MET A 56 -3.63 16.08 -11.43
N GLU A 57 -3.34 17.37 -11.59
CA GLU A 57 -3.70 18.15 -12.78
C GLU A 57 -2.95 17.67 -14.03
N GLU A 58 -1.62 17.47 -13.93
CA GLU A 58 -0.79 17.00 -15.06
C GLU A 58 -1.20 15.60 -15.57
N ILE A 59 -1.77 14.77 -14.69
CA ILE A 59 -2.31 13.45 -15.07
C ILE A 59 -3.81 13.48 -15.40
N GLY A 60 -4.42 14.67 -15.51
CA GLY A 60 -5.83 14.83 -15.88
C GLY A 60 -6.84 14.43 -14.80
N MET A 61 -6.45 14.51 -13.51
CA MET A 61 -7.26 14.09 -12.35
C MET A 61 -7.36 15.20 -11.29
N ALA A 62 -7.40 16.48 -11.70
CA ALA A 62 -7.37 17.64 -10.81
C ALA A 62 -8.50 17.68 -9.77
N ASP A 63 -9.63 17.02 -10.04
CA ASP A 63 -10.80 16.92 -9.18
C ASP A 63 -10.72 15.82 -8.13
N LYS A 64 -9.67 15.00 -8.19
CA LYS A 64 -9.47 13.84 -7.31
C LYS A 64 -8.35 14.07 -6.30
N GLY A 65 -8.31 13.21 -5.29
CA GLY A 65 -7.25 13.22 -4.30
C GLY A 65 -7.46 14.20 -3.15
N VAL A 66 -6.45 14.29 -2.27
CA VAL A 66 -6.44 15.12 -1.05
C VAL A 66 -5.31 16.18 -1.09
N SER A 67 -4.46 16.13 -2.10
CA SER A 67 -3.45 17.14 -2.39
C SER A 67 -3.21 17.23 -3.89
N SER A 68 -2.38 18.17 -4.32
CA SER A 68 -1.99 18.32 -5.73
C SER A 68 -1.02 17.26 -6.22
N THR A 69 -0.35 16.50 -5.34
CA THR A 69 0.63 15.48 -5.71
C THR A 69 -0.05 14.21 -6.20
N ALA A 70 0.33 13.73 -7.40
CA ALA A 70 -0.05 12.42 -7.91
C ALA A 70 1.01 11.37 -7.54
N VAL A 71 2.21 11.53 -8.07
CA VAL A 71 3.33 10.59 -7.86
C VAL A 71 4.66 11.31 -8.01
N SER A 72 5.65 10.94 -7.20
CA SER A 72 7.04 11.35 -7.37
C SER A 72 7.77 10.41 -8.32
N VAL A 73 8.81 10.89 -9.04
CA VAL A 73 9.84 9.99 -9.54
C VAL A 73 10.64 9.41 -8.36
N PRO A 74 11.36 8.29 -8.53
CA PRO A 74 12.20 7.73 -7.47
C PRO A 74 13.24 8.74 -6.97
N PHE A 75 13.40 8.78 -5.65
CA PHE A 75 14.37 9.66 -4.99
C PHE A 75 15.13 8.91 -3.90
N PRO A 76 16.42 9.25 -3.67
CA PRO A 76 17.18 8.68 -2.56
C PRO A 76 16.55 9.07 -1.22
N LEU A 77 16.29 8.09 -0.36
CA LEU A 77 15.71 8.32 0.97
C LEU A 77 16.58 7.72 2.07
N PHE A 78 17.02 6.47 1.91
CA PHE A 78 17.75 5.73 2.92
C PHE A 78 19.17 5.38 2.48
N THR A 79 20.10 5.32 3.45
CA THR A 79 21.43 4.76 3.23
C THR A 79 21.38 3.25 3.06
N GLU A 80 22.42 2.68 2.49
CA GLU A 80 22.59 1.23 2.36
C GLU A 80 22.57 0.53 3.73
N GLU A 81 23.19 1.14 4.75
CA GLU A 81 23.18 0.63 6.12
C GLU A 81 21.75 0.52 6.68
N ALA A 82 20.92 1.55 6.49
CA ALA A 82 19.51 1.51 6.89
C ALA A 82 18.73 0.41 6.16
N VAL A 83 18.95 0.26 4.85
CA VAL A 83 18.31 -0.80 4.07
C VAL A 83 18.73 -2.19 4.55
N HIS A 84 20.02 -2.41 4.84
CA HIS A 84 20.51 -3.69 5.37
C HIS A 84 19.85 -4.02 6.72
N GLN A 85 19.69 -3.03 7.62
CA GLN A 85 19.01 -3.25 8.88
C GLN A 85 17.52 -3.58 8.67
N MET A 86 16.82 -2.84 7.80
CA MET A 86 15.42 -3.15 7.45
C MET A 86 15.29 -4.57 6.87
N ARG A 87 16.17 -4.95 5.96
CA ARG A 87 16.18 -6.30 5.39
C ARG A 87 16.42 -7.38 6.44
N ALA A 88 17.34 -7.14 7.37
CA ALA A 88 17.63 -8.10 8.44
C ALA A 88 16.41 -8.34 9.34
N GLU A 89 15.61 -7.30 9.62
CA GLU A 89 14.35 -7.43 10.36
C GLU A 89 13.29 -8.19 9.54
N VAL A 90 13.05 -7.77 8.30
CA VAL A 90 12.06 -8.36 7.37
C VAL A 90 12.34 -9.84 7.11
N LEU A 91 13.59 -10.21 6.92
CA LEU A 91 14.00 -11.58 6.58
C LEU A 91 14.27 -12.46 7.81
N SER A 92 13.88 -12.01 8.99
CA SER A 92 13.99 -12.81 10.21
C SER A 92 12.91 -13.89 10.27
N GLN A 93 13.25 -15.06 10.85
CA GLN A 93 12.33 -16.19 10.98
C GLN A 93 11.04 -15.84 11.73
N PRO A 94 11.06 -15.05 12.83
CA PRO A 94 9.83 -14.68 13.53
C PRO A 94 8.81 -13.91 12.65
N VAL A 95 9.28 -13.01 11.78
CA VAL A 95 8.41 -12.28 10.83
C VAL A 95 7.79 -13.25 9.82
N TRP A 96 8.56 -14.19 9.30
CA TRP A 96 8.07 -15.17 8.33
C TRP A 96 7.09 -16.17 8.91
N ASP A 97 7.27 -16.57 10.15
CA ASP A 97 6.39 -17.54 10.82
C ASP A 97 5.04 -16.94 11.20
N ASN A 98 5.03 -15.65 11.57
CA ASN A 98 3.84 -15.02 12.16
C ASN A 98 3.12 -14.03 11.23
N CYS A 99 3.83 -13.40 10.27
CA CYS A 99 3.32 -12.25 9.52
C CYS A 99 3.24 -12.47 8.00
N LYS A 100 3.30 -13.72 7.53
CA LYS A 100 3.27 -14.06 6.12
C LYS A 100 1.88 -14.29 5.61
N TYR A 101 1.54 -13.57 4.54
CA TYR A 101 0.28 -13.67 3.81
C TYR A 101 0.50 -13.98 2.33
N SER A 102 -0.57 -14.38 1.65
CA SER A 102 -0.61 -14.58 0.19
C SER A 102 -1.99 -14.21 -0.31
N SER A 103 -2.06 -13.60 -1.48
CA SER A 103 -3.33 -13.24 -2.10
C SER A 103 -3.32 -13.50 -3.61
N ASN A 104 -4.47 -13.29 -4.24
CA ASN A 104 -4.60 -13.27 -5.70
C ASN A 104 -3.83 -12.09 -6.32
N LEU A 105 -3.54 -11.03 -5.56
CA LEU A 105 -2.75 -9.89 -6.02
C LEU A 105 -1.25 -10.14 -5.91
N ALA A 106 -0.76 -10.74 -4.80
CA ALA A 106 0.65 -11.02 -4.60
C ALA A 106 0.87 -12.34 -3.83
N GLN A 107 1.86 -13.13 -4.27
CA GLN A 107 2.06 -14.49 -3.74
C GLN A 107 2.77 -14.53 -2.39
N CYS A 108 3.64 -13.55 -2.10
CA CYS A 108 4.39 -13.49 -0.86
C CYS A 108 4.37 -12.06 -0.30
N GLN A 109 3.68 -11.91 0.81
CA GLN A 109 3.50 -10.63 1.50
C GLN A 109 3.79 -10.81 2.99
N LEU A 110 4.42 -9.80 3.62
CA LEU A 110 4.62 -9.75 5.08
C LEU A 110 3.95 -8.46 5.58
N ARG A 111 3.11 -8.58 6.62
CA ARG A 111 2.31 -7.46 7.14
C ARG A 111 2.16 -7.52 8.65
N GLY A 112 1.94 -6.35 9.27
CA GLY A 112 1.64 -6.25 10.70
C GLY A 112 2.82 -6.62 11.62
N PHE A 113 4.03 -6.69 11.08
CA PHE A 113 5.20 -7.15 11.83
C PHE A 113 5.97 -6.01 12.52
N ALA A 114 5.82 -4.76 12.05
CA ALA A 114 6.70 -3.67 12.47
C ALA A 114 6.68 -3.39 13.97
N PRO A 115 5.51 -3.32 14.65
CA PRO A 115 5.47 -3.01 16.08
C PRO A 115 6.17 -4.05 16.97
N GLU A 116 6.09 -5.34 16.60
CA GLU A 116 6.57 -6.43 17.45
C GLU A 116 7.95 -6.95 17.03
N TYR A 117 8.21 -7.03 15.71
CA TYR A 117 9.38 -7.76 15.19
C TYR A 117 10.38 -6.87 14.46
N ALA A 118 10.06 -5.60 14.16
CA ALA A 118 10.93 -4.73 13.37
C ALA A 118 11.05 -3.31 13.98
N PRO A 119 11.65 -3.19 15.16
CA PRO A 119 11.71 -1.92 15.88
C PRO A 119 12.46 -0.82 15.12
N PHE A 120 13.49 -1.14 14.33
CA PHE A 120 14.17 -0.14 13.50
C PHE A 120 13.24 0.41 12.43
N ILE A 121 12.50 -0.46 11.73
CA ILE A 121 11.52 -0.07 10.72
C ILE A 121 10.40 0.77 11.37
N TYR A 122 9.94 0.38 12.56
CA TYR A 122 8.94 1.12 13.31
C TYR A 122 9.43 2.53 13.67
N ASP A 123 10.66 2.66 14.19
CA ASP A 123 11.29 3.95 14.52
C ASP A 123 11.45 4.83 13.28
N VAL A 124 11.84 4.25 12.12
CA VAL A 124 11.96 4.96 10.83
C VAL A 124 10.66 5.68 10.49
N TRP A 125 9.54 4.96 10.50
CA TRP A 125 8.27 5.49 10.02
C TRP A 125 7.52 6.35 11.06
N HIS A 126 8.03 6.40 12.29
CA HIS A 126 7.60 7.36 13.32
C HIS A 126 8.57 8.54 13.48
N SER A 127 9.71 8.54 12.76
CA SER A 127 10.66 9.67 12.81
C SER A 127 10.04 10.94 12.24
N PRO A 128 10.07 12.06 12.99
CA PRO A 128 9.60 13.34 12.50
C PRO A 128 10.27 13.78 11.19
N GLU A 129 11.55 13.43 10.99
CA GLU A 129 12.32 13.77 9.79
C GLU A 129 11.80 13.02 8.57
N VAL A 130 11.53 11.71 8.69
CA VAL A 130 10.95 10.89 7.61
C VAL A 130 9.55 11.37 7.28
N LEU A 131 8.72 11.59 8.30
CA LEU A 131 7.35 12.10 8.13
C LEU A 131 7.32 13.47 7.47
N ALA A 132 8.26 14.38 7.84
CA ALA A 132 8.37 15.69 7.21
C ALA A 132 8.77 15.58 5.72
N ILE A 133 9.69 14.67 5.36
CA ILE A 133 10.08 14.42 3.97
C ILE A 133 8.88 13.92 3.15
N VAL A 134 8.21 12.87 3.62
CA VAL A 134 7.07 12.27 2.91
C VAL A 134 5.92 13.27 2.78
N SER A 135 5.60 14.00 3.86
CA SER A 135 4.56 15.04 3.87
C SER A 135 4.86 16.18 2.90
N LYS A 136 6.13 16.61 2.82
CA LYS A 136 6.56 17.64 1.86
C LYS A 136 6.34 17.22 0.42
N ILE A 137 6.70 15.97 0.08
CA ILE A 137 6.50 15.43 -1.27
C ILE A 137 5.01 15.22 -1.56
N ALA A 138 4.24 14.73 -0.60
CA ALA A 138 2.80 14.53 -0.72
C ALA A 138 1.99 15.84 -0.80
N GLY A 139 2.57 16.98 -0.38
CA GLY A 139 1.86 18.28 -0.36
C GLY A 139 0.78 18.39 0.71
N VAL A 140 0.75 17.48 1.68
CA VAL A 140 -0.16 17.45 2.82
C VAL A 140 0.54 16.77 4.00
N GLU A 141 0.27 17.22 5.22
CA GLU A 141 0.84 16.61 6.42
C GLU A 141 0.28 15.19 6.60
N LEU A 142 1.18 14.20 6.64
CA LEU A 142 0.87 12.78 6.69
C LEU A 142 1.37 12.14 7.99
N VAL A 143 0.65 11.10 8.41
CA VAL A 143 1.08 10.14 9.44
C VAL A 143 0.87 8.72 8.90
N PRO A 144 1.57 7.69 9.42
CA PRO A 144 1.24 6.31 9.10
C PRO A 144 -0.27 6.06 9.27
N ALA A 145 -0.86 5.31 8.35
CA ALA A 145 -2.30 5.07 8.38
C ALA A 145 -2.68 4.34 9.67
N MET A 146 -1.95 3.30 9.99
CA MET A 146 -2.01 2.48 11.21
C MET A 146 -0.67 1.77 11.38
N ASP A 147 -0.35 1.31 12.57
CA ASP A 147 0.88 0.54 12.84
C ASP A 147 0.92 -0.76 12.03
N PHE A 148 -0.23 -1.39 11.81
CA PHE A 148 -0.37 -2.60 10.98
C PHE A 148 0.04 -2.37 9.52
N GLU A 149 -0.01 -1.14 9.02
CA GLU A 149 0.30 -0.74 7.65
C GLU A 149 1.72 -0.23 7.45
N ILE A 150 2.54 -0.27 8.50
CA ILE A 150 3.95 0.09 8.39
C ILE A 150 4.71 -1.04 7.70
N ALA A 151 5.35 -0.69 6.58
CA ALA A 151 6.25 -1.57 5.84
C ALA A 151 5.60 -2.89 5.34
N HIS A 152 4.44 -2.82 4.71
CA HIS A 152 3.90 -3.96 3.97
C HIS A 152 4.91 -4.42 2.91
N ILE A 153 5.43 -5.63 3.05
CA ILE A 153 6.47 -6.19 2.17
C ILE A 153 5.85 -7.04 1.08
N ASN A 154 6.26 -6.77 -0.17
CA ASN A 154 6.01 -7.64 -1.30
C ASN A 154 7.33 -8.27 -1.76
N ILE A 155 7.37 -9.59 -1.86
CA ILE A 155 8.54 -10.34 -2.30
C ILE A 155 8.20 -11.08 -3.59
N SER A 156 8.99 -10.83 -4.64
CA SER A 156 9.00 -11.64 -5.85
C SER A 156 10.42 -12.15 -6.12
N SER A 157 10.53 -13.40 -6.55
CA SER A 157 11.79 -14.02 -6.97
C SER A 157 11.67 -14.51 -8.40
N THR A 158 12.73 -14.36 -9.18
CA THR A 158 12.84 -14.93 -10.53
C THR A 158 13.06 -16.43 -10.42
N GLY A 159 12.20 -17.23 -11.06
CA GLY A 159 12.38 -18.68 -11.16
C GLY A 159 13.48 -19.05 -12.16
N ASP A 160 14.11 -20.25 -12.01
CA ASP A 160 15.20 -20.73 -12.88
C ASP A 160 14.84 -20.76 -14.39
N LYS A 161 13.58 -20.90 -14.75
CA LYS A 161 13.10 -20.85 -16.14
C LYS A 161 13.07 -19.44 -16.76
N GLU A 162 13.06 -18.42 -15.92
CA GLU A 162 13.03 -17.02 -16.36
C GLU A 162 14.42 -16.46 -16.66
N GLN A 163 15.51 -17.18 -16.34
CA GLN A 163 16.88 -16.73 -16.62
C GLN A 163 17.22 -16.73 -18.13
N GLU A 164 16.61 -17.61 -18.93
CA GLU A 164 16.78 -17.58 -20.39
C GLU A 164 16.01 -16.42 -21.02
N ASP A 165 14.78 -16.17 -20.59
CA ASP A 165 13.95 -15.05 -21.02
C ASP A 165 14.62 -13.70 -20.67
N VAL A 166 15.27 -13.65 -19.50
CA VAL A 166 16.06 -12.49 -19.03
C VAL A 166 17.26 -12.22 -19.94
N LYS A 167 18.03 -13.24 -20.34
CA LYS A 167 19.18 -13.07 -21.26
C LYS A 167 18.73 -12.55 -22.62
N GLN A 168 17.63 -13.04 -23.13
CA GLN A 168 17.06 -12.59 -24.39
C GLN A 168 16.58 -11.12 -24.29
N ALA A 169 15.93 -10.75 -23.17
CA ALA A 169 15.52 -9.38 -22.89
C ALA A 169 16.70 -8.40 -22.81
N PHE A 170 17.82 -8.81 -22.22
CA PHE A 170 19.04 -8.00 -22.19
C PHE A 170 19.65 -7.81 -23.60
N GLN A 171 19.72 -8.86 -24.39
CA GLN A 171 20.24 -8.79 -25.76
C GLN A 171 19.39 -7.91 -26.68
N GLU A 172 18.05 -7.98 -26.54
CA GLU A 172 17.13 -7.14 -27.30
C GLU A 172 17.17 -5.68 -26.84
N LYS A 173 17.42 -5.42 -25.55
CA LYS A 173 17.61 -4.07 -25.01
C LYS A 173 18.86 -3.40 -25.57
N GLU A 174 20.01 -4.10 -25.58
CA GLU A 174 21.25 -3.58 -26.17
C GLU A 174 21.09 -3.25 -27.66
N HIS A 175 20.32 -4.06 -28.40
CA HIS A 175 20.05 -3.79 -29.83
C HIS A 175 19.15 -2.57 -30.05
N ARG A 176 18.19 -2.27 -29.14
CA ARG A 176 17.26 -1.13 -29.27
C ARG A 176 17.82 0.18 -28.74
N GLU A 177 18.62 0.15 -27.66
CA GLU A 177 19.30 1.37 -27.17
C GLU A 177 20.27 1.95 -28.21
N ALA A 178 20.75 1.11 -29.15
CA ALA A 178 21.53 1.55 -30.30
C ALA A 178 20.70 2.23 -31.39
N ASP A 179 19.37 2.03 -31.42
CA ASP A 179 18.52 2.45 -32.54
C ASP A 179 17.56 3.61 -32.23
N GLU A 180 17.08 3.83 -30.98
CA GLU A 180 15.95 4.74 -30.77
C GLU A 180 15.96 5.62 -29.52
N GLY A 181 16.94 5.82 -28.76
CA GLY A 181 16.99 6.88 -27.71
C GLY A 181 15.77 7.02 -26.76
N VAL A 182 14.81 6.10 -26.75
CA VAL A 182 13.59 6.12 -25.95
C VAL A 182 13.50 4.83 -25.10
N GLY A 183 13.70 4.98 -23.80
CA GLY A 183 13.68 3.87 -22.84
C GLY A 183 12.30 3.24 -22.63
N GLY A 184 11.85 2.39 -23.52
CA GLY A 184 10.76 1.45 -23.30
C GLY A 184 11.33 0.05 -23.05
N CYS A 185 10.87 -0.67 -22.03
CA CYS A 185 11.20 -2.09 -21.88
C CYS A 185 10.55 -2.86 -23.06
N PRO A 186 11.33 -3.62 -23.88
CA PRO A 186 10.78 -4.33 -25.03
C PRO A 186 9.86 -5.51 -24.66
N PHE A 187 9.91 -5.96 -23.41
CA PHE A 187 9.01 -6.96 -22.87
C PHE A 187 7.91 -6.29 -22.06
N GLU A 188 6.84 -5.88 -22.71
CA GLU A 188 5.55 -5.76 -22.05
C GLU A 188 5.06 -7.17 -21.76
N ASP A 189 5.55 -7.75 -20.65
CA ASP A 189 4.96 -8.97 -20.17
C ASP A 189 3.51 -8.64 -19.75
N ASP A 190 2.54 -9.27 -20.41
CA ASP A 190 1.11 -9.17 -20.09
C ASP A 190 0.78 -9.69 -18.66
N ARG A 191 1.78 -10.07 -17.88
CA ARG A 191 1.66 -10.61 -16.54
C ARG A 191 2.28 -9.68 -15.50
N PRO A 192 1.57 -8.65 -15.04
CA PRO A 192 2.05 -7.80 -13.95
C PRO A 192 2.28 -8.64 -12.68
N ILE A 193 3.21 -8.20 -11.81
CA ILE A 193 3.38 -8.78 -10.46
C ILE A 193 2.15 -8.46 -9.60
N LEU A 194 1.62 -7.26 -9.76
CA LEU A 194 0.41 -6.77 -9.12
C LEU A 194 -0.48 -6.17 -10.21
N ASP A 195 -1.66 -6.73 -10.40
CA ASP A 195 -2.61 -6.28 -11.45
C ASP A 195 -3.15 -4.87 -11.14
N TRP A 196 -3.91 -4.29 -12.07
CA TRP A 196 -4.53 -2.97 -11.89
C TRP A 196 -5.37 -2.93 -10.63
N HIS A 197 -5.08 -1.98 -9.75
CA HIS A 197 -5.77 -1.74 -8.48
C HIS A 197 -5.66 -0.28 -8.06
N THR A 198 -6.39 0.10 -7.03
CA THR A 198 -6.14 1.30 -6.23
C THR A 198 -5.77 0.88 -4.80
N ASP A 199 -4.94 1.66 -4.15
CA ASP A 199 -4.55 1.39 -2.76
C ASP A 199 -5.71 1.58 -1.79
N SER A 200 -5.61 0.95 -0.64
CA SER A 200 -6.56 1.12 0.46
C SER A 200 -6.46 2.50 1.13
N TYR A 201 -5.30 3.14 1.09
CA TYR A 201 -5.01 4.38 1.83
C TYR A 201 -4.67 5.53 0.91
N PRO A 202 -4.91 6.80 1.34
CA PRO A 202 -4.70 7.99 0.52
C PRO A 202 -3.33 8.04 -0.14
N PHE A 203 -2.28 7.81 0.63
CA PHE A 203 -0.89 7.82 0.15
C PHE A 203 -0.14 6.56 0.53
N VAL A 204 0.82 6.19 -0.30
CA VAL A 204 1.84 5.18 0.01
C VAL A 204 3.23 5.73 -0.29
N CYS A 205 4.20 5.27 0.50
CA CYS A 205 5.62 5.41 0.21
C CYS A 205 6.20 4.03 -0.07
N VAL A 206 6.60 3.79 -1.31
CA VAL A 206 7.18 2.53 -1.76
C VAL A 206 8.69 2.65 -1.72
N THR A 207 9.35 1.86 -0.89
CA THR A 207 10.81 1.82 -0.74
C THR A 207 11.35 0.50 -1.29
N MET A 208 12.44 0.55 -2.06
CA MET A 208 13.12 -0.63 -2.58
C MET A 208 14.17 -1.12 -1.59
N LEU A 209 14.06 -2.38 -1.19
CA LEU A 209 15.03 -3.04 -0.30
C LEU A 209 15.99 -4.00 -1.02
N SER A 210 15.82 -4.24 -2.32
CA SER A 210 16.71 -5.09 -3.12
C SER A 210 17.70 -4.28 -3.93
N ASP A 211 18.83 -4.90 -4.24
CA ASP A 211 19.74 -4.40 -5.27
C ASP A 211 19.09 -4.53 -6.65
N CYS A 212 18.94 -3.39 -7.34
CA CYS A 212 18.33 -3.30 -8.66
C CYS A 212 19.33 -3.06 -9.78
N THR A 213 20.64 -3.21 -9.53
CA THR A 213 21.73 -2.84 -10.48
C THR A 213 21.58 -3.55 -11.82
N ASN A 214 21.09 -4.78 -11.84
CA ASN A 214 20.90 -5.58 -13.05
C ASN A 214 19.41 -5.84 -13.36
N MET A 215 18.48 -5.09 -12.76
CA MET A 215 17.06 -5.25 -13.03
C MET A 215 16.61 -4.45 -14.26
N ILE A 216 15.83 -5.11 -15.10
CA ILE A 216 15.11 -4.50 -16.23
C ILE A 216 13.63 -4.56 -15.91
N GLY A 217 12.87 -3.48 -16.23
CA GLY A 217 11.45 -3.38 -15.90
C GLY A 217 11.23 -3.00 -14.44
N GLY A 218 10.12 -3.44 -13.87
CA GLY A 218 9.74 -3.13 -12.49
C GLY A 218 9.18 -1.71 -12.31
N GLU A 219 8.78 -1.06 -13.42
CA GLU A 219 8.08 0.21 -13.39
C GLU A 219 6.70 0.07 -12.74
N THR A 220 6.20 1.16 -12.20
CA THR A 220 4.79 1.29 -11.85
C THR A 220 4.06 1.95 -13.01
N ALA A 221 3.12 1.25 -13.61
CA ALA A 221 2.23 1.81 -14.61
C ALA A 221 1.05 2.48 -13.91
N LEU A 222 0.75 3.72 -14.28
CA LEU A 222 -0.31 4.56 -13.71
C LEU A 222 -1.27 4.95 -14.83
N ARG A 223 -2.56 4.92 -14.55
CA ARG A 223 -3.58 5.33 -15.49
C ARG A 223 -3.93 6.79 -15.28
N LYS A 224 -3.80 7.59 -16.35
CA LYS A 224 -4.19 9.00 -16.37
C LYS A 224 -5.71 9.17 -16.50
N GLY A 225 -6.19 10.38 -16.27
CA GLY A 225 -7.60 10.72 -16.38
C GLY A 225 -8.18 10.57 -17.81
N ASP A 226 -7.36 10.63 -18.84
CA ASP A 226 -7.70 10.39 -20.25
C ASP A 226 -7.66 8.88 -20.62
N GLY A 227 -7.26 8.01 -19.69
CA GLY A 227 -7.13 6.57 -19.90
C GLY A 227 -5.77 6.13 -20.45
N GLU A 228 -4.87 7.06 -20.80
CA GLU A 228 -3.50 6.72 -21.18
C GLU A 228 -2.72 6.18 -19.98
N VAL A 229 -1.74 5.33 -20.26
CA VAL A 229 -0.86 4.74 -19.24
C VAL A 229 0.49 5.44 -19.27
N MET A 230 0.89 6.00 -18.12
CA MET A 230 2.24 6.47 -17.88
C MET A 230 3.01 5.46 -17.05
N LYS A 231 4.33 5.36 -17.26
CA LYS A 231 5.21 4.49 -16.48
C LYS A 231 6.15 5.34 -15.63
N VAL A 232 6.22 5.03 -14.36
CA VAL A 232 7.19 5.61 -13.43
C VAL A 232 8.24 4.54 -13.16
N ARG A 233 9.50 4.88 -13.36
CA ARG A 233 10.62 3.95 -13.15
C ARG A 233 10.55 3.37 -11.74
N GLY A 234 10.90 2.09 -11.60
CA GLY A 234 11.03 1.45 -10.29
C GLY A 234 12.16 2.08 -9.46
N PRO A 235 12.01 2.17 -8.15
CA PRO A 235 13.07 2.72 -7.29
C PRO A 235 14.31 1.80 -7.27
N GLY A 236 15.51 2.39 -7.16
CA GLY A 236 16.74 1.68 -6.79
C GLY A 236 16.79 1.35 -5.29
N MET A 237 17.76 0.55 -4.85
CA MET A 237 17.94 0.24 -3.41
C MET A 237 18.06 1.52 -2.58
N GLY A 238 17.30 1.61 -1.50
CA GLY A 238 17.23 2.79 -0.61
C GLY A 238 16.50 3.99 -1.19
N HIS A 239 15.99 3.91 -2.43
CA HIS A 239 15.14 4.93 -3.02
C HIS A 239 13.67 4.70 -2.69
N ALA A 240 12.91 5.77 -2.71
CA ALA A 240 11.47 5.75 -2.45
C ALA A 240 10.68 6.43 -3.58
N VAL A 241 9.42 6.07 -3.67
CA VAL A 241 8.39 6.75 -4.50
C VAL A 241 7.21 7.05 -3.60
N VAL A 242 6.70 8.28 -3.62
CA VAL A 242 5.45 8.66 -2.95
C VAL A 242 4.35 8.74 -4.00
N LEU A 243 3.24 8.03 -3.75
CA LEU A 243 2.11 7.89 -4.67
C LEU A 243 0.79 8.14 -3.94
N GLN A 244 -0.11 8.90 -4.54
CA GLN A 244 -1.49 9.05 -4.07
C GLN A 244 -2.38 7.89 -4.56
N GLY A 245 -2.01 6.66 -4.16
CA GLY A 245 -2.46 5.40 -4.74
C GLY A 245 -3.95 5.09 -4.58
N ARG A 246 -4.63 5.67 -3.57
CA ARG A 246 -6.08 5.49 -3.38
C ARG A 246 -6.89 6.05 -4.55
N TYR A 247 -6.36 7.05 -5.25
CA TYR A 247 -7.10 7.78 -6.28
C TYR A 247 -6.64 7.48 -7.70
N ILE A 248 -5.51 6.77 -7.85
CA ILE A 248 -4.87 6.49 -9.14
C ILE A 248 -4.85 4.99 -9.36
N GLU A 249 -5.49 4.52 -10.42
CA GLU A 249 -5.37 3.12 -10.84
C GLU A 249 -3.94 2.85 -11.29
N HIS A 250 -3.31 1.85 -10.71
CA HIS A 250 -1.92 1.51 -11.01
C HIS A 250 -1.66 0.02 -10.93
N GLN A 251 -0.54 -0.42 -11.51
CA GLN A 251 -0.06 -1.79 -11.46
C GLN A 251 1.45 -1.83 -11.35
N ALA A 252 2.00 -2.86 -10.71
CA ALA A 252 3.43 -3.10 -10.67
C ALA A 252 3.82 -4.03 -11.80
N LEU A 253 4.67 -3.56 -12.71
CA LEU A 253 5.20 -4.36 -13.80
C LEU A 253 6.31 -5.28 -13.30
N ARG A 254 6.52 -6.38 -14.02
CA ARG A 254 7.52 -7.37 -13.69
C ARG A 254 8.93 -6.78 -13.85
N ALA A 255 9.81 -7.17 -12.92
CA ALA A 255 11.25 -6.90 -13.03
C ALA A 255 11.99 -8.19 -13.35
N PHE A 256 12.98 -8.10 -14.23
CA PHE A 256 13.83 -9.21 -14.67
C PHE A 256 15.29 -8.94 -14.28
N GLY A 257 16.11 -9.99 -14.18
CA GLY A 257 17.56 -9.88 -14.01
C GLY A 257 18.06 -9.76 -12.58
N GLY A 258 17.16 -9.61 -11.58
CA GLY A 258 17.52 -9.68 -10.17
C GLY A 258 17.25 -11.06 -9.56
N SER A 259 17.98 -11.43 -8.51
CA SER A 259 17.73 -12.69 -7.77
C SER A 259 16.42 -12.63 -6.97
N GLU A 260 16.08 -11.43 -6.48
CA GLU A 260 14.88 -11.13 -5.70
C GLU A 260 14.50 -9.68 -5.86
N ARG A 261 13.21 -9.36 -5.69
CA ARG A 261 12.71 -8.01 -5.58
C ARG A 261 11.88 -7.89 -4.32
N ILE A 262 12.36 -7.09 -3.37
CA ILE A 262 11.70 -6.82 -2.09
C ILE A 262 11.33 -5.34 -2.07
N THR A 263 10.04 -5.04 -2.03
CA THR A 263 9.52 -3.68 -1.85
C THR A 263 8.81 -3.58 -0.51
N SER A 264 9.05 -2.45 0.16
CA SER A 264 8.39 -2.07 1.40
C SER A 264 7.44 -0.92 1.12
N VAL A 265 6.17 -1.11 1.42
CA VAL A 265 5.10 -0.12 1.22
C VAL A 265 4.59 0.32 2.58
N THR A 266 4.78 1.59 2.92
CA THR A 266 4.16 2.17 4.12
C THR A 266 3.00 3.05 3.68
N SER A 267 1.84 2.81 4.26
CA SER A 267 0.60 3.52 3.95
C SER A 267 0.42 4.71 4.88
N PHE A 268 -0.12 5.81 4.32
CA PHE A 268 -0.28 7.07 5.04
C PHE A 268 -1.70 7.62 4.88
N ARG A 269 -2.14 8.33 5.91
CA ARG A 269 -3.35 9.15 5.91
C ARG A 269 -3.01 10.61 6.22
N PRO A 270 -3.87 11.57 5.85
CA PRO A 270 -3.75 12.94 6.34
C PRO A 270 -3.74 12.96 7.87
N LYS A 271 -2.82 13.74 8.45
CA LYS A 271 -2.74 13.95 9.90
C LYS A 271 -3.95 14.71 10.43
N SER A 272 -4.40 15.73 9.67
CA SER A 272 -5.53 16.55 10.07
C SER A 272 -6.85 15.80 9.90
N ALA A 273 -7.65 15.74 10.95
CA ALA A 273 -8.99 15.19 10.92
C ALA A 273 -9.94 15.94 9.96
N PHE A 274 -9.60 17.20 9.56
CA PHE A 274 -10.42 18.03 8.67
C PHE A 274 -10.08 17.85 7.19
N VAL A 275 -9.03 17.09 6.87
CA VAL A 275 -8.77 16.65 5.50
C VAL A 275 -9.55 15.37 5.25
N ARG A 276 -10.03 15.23 4.01
CA ARG A 276 -10.76 14.02 3.58
C ARG A 276 -9.88 12.78 3.72
N ASP A 277 -10.46 11.73 4.27
CA ASP A 277 -9.85 10.41 4.36
C ASP A 277 -10.79 9.37 3.74
N ASP A 278 -10.45 8.95 2.52
CA ASP A 278 -11.21 7.97 1.73
C ASP A 278 -10.63 6.55 1.90
N THR A 279 -10.03 6.26 3.04
CA THR A 279 -9.51 4.92 3.35
C THR A 279 -10.59 3.86 3.20
N VAL A 280 -10.24 2.78 2.51
CA VAL A 280 -11.00 1.53 2.41
C VAL A 280 -10.16 0.37 2.91
N LEU A 281 -10.78 -0.76 3.25
CA LEU A 281 -10.04 -1.95 3.72
C LEU A 281 -10.08 -3.10 2.72
N THR A 282 -10.65 -2.89 1.54
CA THR A 282 -10.95 -3.93 0.54
C THR A 282 -9.72 -4.75 0.16
N THR A 283 -8.59 -4.11 -0.15
CA THR A 283 -7.38 -4.82 -0.62
C THR A 283 -6.53 -5.39 0.50
N VAL A 284 -6.72 -4.91 1.73
CA VAL A 284 -5.91 -5.29 2.90
C VAL A 284 -6.62 -6.29 3.82
N ARG A 285 -7.95 -6.27 3.88
CA ARG A 285 -8.76 -7.14 4.72
C ARG A 285 -8.46 -8.63 4.53
N PRO A 286 -8.36 -9.18 3.30
CA PRO A 286 -8.12 -10.60 3.08
C PRO A 286 -6.71 -11.09 3.47
N ILE A 287 -5.81 -10.19 3.78
CA ILE A 287 -4.40 -10.45 4.11
C ILE A 287 -4.00 -9.83 5.45
N SER A 288 -4.91 -9.74 6.39
CA SER A 288 -4.68 -9.13 7.70
C SER A 288 -5.27 -9.99 8.80
N ASP A 289 -4.75 -9.84 10.01
CA ASP A 289 -5.48 -10.15 11.21
C ASP A 289 -6.61 -9.12 11.35
N LEU A 290 -7.86 -9.58 11.27
CA LEU A 290 -9.02 -8.67 11.23
C LEU A 290 -9.25 -7.96 12.55
N SER A 291 -8.94 -8.61 13.67
CA SER A 291 -9.07 -8.01 15.01
C SER A 291 -8.15 -6.79 15.14
N GLU A 292 -6.88 -6.94 14.75
CA GLU A 292 -5.89 -5.86 14.77
C GLU A 292 -6.23 -4.76 13.75
N LEU A 293 -6.55 -5.15 12.52
CA LEU A 293 -6.89 -4.21 11.45
C LEU A 293 -8.09 -3.34 11.84
N TYR A 294 -9.18 -3.96 12.30
CA TYR A 294 -10.42 -3.24 12.65
C TYR A 294 -10.27 -2.41 13.93
N SER A 295 -9.52 -2.90 14.91
CA SER A 295 -9.22 -2.16 16.13
C SER A 295 -8.52 -0.84 15.81
N GLN A 296 -7.40 -0.90 15.09
CA GLN A 296 -6.62 0.28 14.73
C GLN A 296 -7.38 1.21 13.76
N TYR A 297 -8.13 0.64 12.81
CA TYR A 297 -8.99 1.42 11.90
C TYR A 297 -10.08 2.16 12.66
N ALA A 298 -10.79 1.48 13.56
CA ALA A 298 -11.86 2.11 14.33
C ALA A 298 -11.33 3.19 15.27
N GLU A 299 -10.20 2.94 15.94
CA GLU A 299 -9.57 3.88 16.87
C GLU A 299 -9.27 5.21 16.19
N TYR A 300 -8.44 5.23 15.14
CA TYR A 300 -8.07 6.49 14.50
C TYR A 300 -9.27 7.22 13.86
N ARG A 301 -10.23 6.47 13.32
CA ARG A 301 -11.43 7.06 12.70
C ARG A 301 -12.32 7.72 13.75
N LEU A 302 -12.46 7.11 14.91
CA LEU A 302 -13.22 7.69 16.03
C LEU A 302 -12.51 8.91 16.62
N GLU A 303 -11.17 8.91 16.70
CA GLU A 303 -10.38 10.09 17.08
C GLU A 303 -10.61 11.25 16.09
N MET A 304 -10.59 10.98 14.78
CA MET A 304 -10.93 11.99 13.77
C MET A 304 -12.34 12.55 13.96
N LEU A 305 -13.33 11.69 14.24
CA LEU A 305 -14.71 12.11 14.49
C LEU A 305 -14.81 12.98 15.75
N GLU A 306 -14.14 12.59 16.83
CA GLU A 306 -14.09 13.37 18.07
C GLU A 306 -13.54 14.78 17.80
N GLU A 307 -12.42 14.89 17.09
CA GLU A 307 -11.80 16.17 16.76
C GLU A 307 -12.73 17.05 15.90
N ARG A 308 -13.38 16.47 14.88
CA ARG A 308 -14.38 17.17 14.03
C ARG A 308 -15.56 17.69 14.84
N VAL A 309 -16.12 16.84 15.72
CA VAL A 309 -17.24 17.24 16.60
C VAL A 309 -16.81 18.34 17.55
N ARG A 310 -15.62 18.23 18.15
CA ARG A 310 -15.06 19.24 19.05
C ARG A 310 -14.82 20.57 18.33
N GLY A 311 -14.30 20.52 17.10
CA GLY A 311 -14.11 21.71 16.24
C GLY A 311 -15.42 22.40 15.91
N HIS A 312 -16.46 21.66 15.53
CA HIS A 312 -17.78 22.21 15.22
C HIS A 312 -18.48 22.82 16.46
N LEU A 313 -18.39 22.14 17.61
CA LEU A 313 -18.88 22.68 18.89
C LEU A 313 -18.19 23.99 19.28
N LYS A 314 -16.87 24.08 19.02
CA LYS A 314 -16.12 25.33 19.24
C LYS A 314 -16.66 26.44 18.36
N ALA A 315 -16.87 26.20 17.06
CA ALA A 315 -17.40 27.18 16.12
C ALA A 315 -18.78 27.71 16.57
N ILE A 316 -19.72 26.82 16.95
CA ILE A 316 -21.04 27.22 17.48
C ILE A 316 -20.90 28.12 18.70
N ARG A 317 -20.01 27.80 19.63
CA ARG A 317 -19.78 28.59 20.85
C ARG A 317 -19.17 29.95 20.55
N ASP A 318 -18.27 30.03 19.60
CA ASP A 318 -17.59 31.25 19.17
C ASP A 318 -18.59 32.19 18.45
N ASP A 319 -19.48 31.66 17.61
CA ASP A 319 -20.53 32.40 16.96
C ASP A 319 -21.54 32.97 17.98
N LYS A 320 -21.93 32.18 18.98
CA LYS A 320 -22.77 32.64 20.09
C LYS A 320 -22.13 33.79 20.88
N ARG A 321 -20.83 33.71 21.19
CA ARG A 321 -20.07 34.78 21.85
C ARG A 321 -19.99 36.03 20.99
N ALA A 322 -19.84 35.86 19.67
CA ALA A 322 -19.83 36.95 18.70
C ALA A 322 -21.23 37.51 18.38
N ARG A 323 -22.28 37.01 19.07
CA ARG A 323 -23.70 37.38 18.84
C ARG A 323 -24.15 37.17 17.38
N ARG A 324 -23.58 36.17 16.69
CA ARG A 324 -24.02 35.74 15.36
C ARG A 324 -25.26 34.85 15.49
N SER A 325 -26.09 34.87 14.46
CA SER A 325 -27.23 33.95 14.35
C SER A 325 -26.72 32.52 14.19
N PHE A 326 -27.45 31.55 14.74
CA PHE A 326 -27.13 30.13 14.57
C PHE A 326 -27.25 29.73 13.09
N ASP A 327 -26.17 29.14 12.54
CA ASP A 327 -26.15 28.64 11.17
C ASP A 327 -26.68 27.20 11.13
N THR A 328 -27.97 27.08 10.84
CA THR A 328 -28.65 25.79 10.70
C THR A 328 -28.13 25.01 9.48
N ALA A 329 -27.81 25.71 8.39
CA ALA A 329 -27.39 25.06 7.13
C ALA A 329 -26.02 24.39 7.29
N THR A 330 -25.02 25.10 7.79
CA THR A 330 -23.68 24.58 8.07
C THR A 330 -23.72 23.44 9.10
N THR A 331 -24.56 23.57 10.15
CA THR A 331 -24.68 22.51 11.16
C THR A 331 -25.30 21.23 10.57
N LYS A 332 -26.33 21.36 9.73
CA LYS A 332 -26.93 20.20 9.03
C LYS A 332 -25.92 19.55 8.06
N ALA A 333 -25.18 20.35 7.29
CA ALA A 333 -24.14 19.85 6.38
C ALA A 333 -23.07 19.06 7.15
N PHE A 334 -22.58 19.58 8.27
CA PHE A 334 -21.67 18.89 9.16
C PHE A 334 -22.22 17.53 9.63
N MET A 335 -23.47 17.50 10.11
CA MET A 335 -24.11 16.25 10.58
C MET A 335 -24.23 15.21 9.46
N ILE A 336 -24.57 15.64 8.24
CA ILE A 336 -24.65 14.76 7.08
C ILE A 336 -23.27 14.20 6.74
N GLU A 337 -22.24 15.02 6.77
CA GLU A 337 -20.86 14.60 6.53
C GLU A 337 -20.41 13.54 7.56
N GLN A 338 -20.65 13.78 8.87
CA GLN A 338 -20.28 12.81 9.89
C GLN A 338 -21.11 11.53 9.80
N ARG A 339 -22.37 11.56 9.43
CA ARG A 339 -23.16 10.37 9.13
C ARG A 339 -22.54 9.57 7.98
N ASN A 340 -22.19 10.23 6.86
CA ASN A 340 -21.56 9.55 5.72
C ASN A 340 -20.19 8.96 6.10
N PHE A 341 -19.46 9.63 6.99
CA PHE A 341 -18.20 9.15 7.52
C PHE A 341 -18.38 7.86 8.35
N LEU A 342 -19.37 7.82 9.25
CA LEU A 342 -19.72 6.62 10.01
C LEU A 342 -20.24 5.49 9.11
N ASP A 343 -21.08 5.81 8.11
CA ASP A 343 -21.57 4.85 7.13
C ASP A 343 -20.40 4.22 6.34
N SER A 344 -19.33 4.99 6.06
CA SER A 344 -18.11 4.46 5.43
C SER A 344 -17.40 3.46 6.34
N MET A 345 -17.30 3.74 7.64
CA MET A 345 -16.70 2.82 8.60
C MET A 345 -17.47 1.49 8.69
N LEU A 346 -18.81 1.56 8.76
CA LEU A 346 -19.66 0.38 8.79
C LEU A 346 -19.50 -0.51 7.55
N ARG A 347 -19.32 0.10 6.37
CA ARG A 347 -19.09 -0.67 5.13
C ARG A 347 -17.73 -1.35 5.10
N GLU A 348 -16.72 -0.75 5.71
CA GLU A 348 -15.36 -1.30 5.68
C GLU A 348 -15.11 -2.38 6.74
N MET A 349 -15.80 -2.34 7.87
CA MET A 349 -15.75 -3.38 8.90
C MET A 349 -16.74 -4.51 8.56
N VAL A 350 -16.34 -5.35 7.60
CA VAL A 350 -17.11 -6.52 7.16
C VAL A 350 -16.98 -7.63 8.19
N ASP A 351 -18.07 -8.34 8.45
CA ASP A 351 -18.06 -9.50 9.37
C ASP A 351 -17.04 -10.56 8.92
N ASP A 352 -16.32 -11.16 9.86
CA ASP A 352 -15.19 -12.04 9.59
C ASP A 352 -15.57 -13.23 8.70
N GLU A 353 -16.79 -13.75 8.86
CA GLU A 353 -17.31 -14.88 8.09
C GLU A 353 -17.52 -14.55 6.60
N LEU A 354 -17.60 -13.28 6.26
CA LEU A 354 -17.76 -12.79 4.88
C LEU A 354 -16.42 -12.51 4.21
N VAL A 355 -15.31 -12.56 4.94
CA VAL A 355 -13.98 -12.30 4.41
C VAL A 355 -13.34 -13.59 3.90
N THR A 356 -13.06 -13.64 2.60
CA THR A 356 -12.32 -14.75 2.01
C THR A 356 -10.83 -14.49 2.10
N VAL A 357 -10.14 -15.20 2.99
CA VAL A 357 -8.69 -15.03 3.21
C VAL A 357 -7.91 -15.25 1.91
N GLY A 358 -7.03 -14.32 1.59
CA GLY A 358 -6.17 -14.35 0.41
C GLY A 358 -6.87 -14.00 -0.91
N PHE A 359 -8.14 -13.60 -0.88
CA PHE A 359 -8.88 -13.19 -2.08
C PHE A 359 -9.39 -11.75 -1.96
N CYS A 360 -8.78 -10.85 -2.72
CA CYS A 360 -9.19 -9.44 -2.84
C CYS A 360 -10.14 -9.30 -4.03
N ASP A 361 -11.37 -8.86 -3.79
CA ASP A 361 -12.29 -8.39 -4.83
C ASP A 361 -12.37 -6.85 -4.75
N ASP A 362 -11.49 -6.20 -5.47
CA ASP A 362 -11.41 -4.75 -5.59
C ASP A 362 -12.10 -4.23 -6.86
N SER A 363 -12.80 -5.10 -7.60
CA SER A 363 -13.42 -4.77 -8.88
C SER A 363 -14.36 -3.57 -8.80
N HIS A 364 -15.02 -3.33 -7.66
CA HIS A 364 -15.90 -2.19 -7.44
C HIS A 364 -15.16 -0.84 -7.33
N LEU A 365 -13.83 -0.87 -7.09
CA LEU A 365 -12.98 0.32 -6.98
C LEU A 365 -12.40 0.75 -8.34
N LEU A 366 -12.44 -0.13 -9.34
CA LEU A 366 -11.84 0.10 -10.65
C LEU A 366 -12.83 0.75 -11.62
N SER A 367 -12.27 1.39 -12.65
CA SER A 367 -13.04 1.93 -13.78
C SER A 367 -13.70 0.80 -14.59
N GLU A 368 -14.81 1.11 -15.28
CA GLU A 368 -15.64 0.11 -15.96
C GLU A 368 -14.89 -0.67 -17.06
N ASP A 369 -13.97 -0.03 -17.75
CA ASP A 369 -13.17 -0.68 -18.79
C ASP A 369 -12.11 -1.65 -18.19
N LEU A 370 -11.49 -1.33 -17.05
CA LEU A 370 -10.64 -2.28 -16.32
C LEU A 370 -11.43 -3.47 -15.78
N LYS A 371 -12.63 -3.25 -15.26
CA LYS A 371 -13.55 -4.33 -14.87
C LYS A 371 -13.84 -5.28 -16.05
N LEU A 372 -14.06 -4.72 -17.23
CA LEU A 372 -14.28 -5.53 -18.44
C LEU A 372 -13.03 -6.33 -18.85
N GLN A 373 -11.84 -5.75 -18.72
CA GLN A 373 -10.57 -6.43 -19.00
C GLN A 373 -10.34 -7.60 -18.01
N GLN A 374 -10.53 -7.38 -16.72
CA GLN A 374 -10.40 -8.42 -15.70
C GLN A 374 -11.38 -9.58 -15.94
N ARG A 375 -12.65 -9.29 -16.25
CA ARG A 375 -13.65 -10.31 -16.58
C ARG A 375 -13.25 -11.15 -17.78
N LYS A 376 -12.68 -10.56 -18.83
CA LYS A 376 -12.16 -11.29 -19.99
C LYS A 376 -10.99 -12.20 -19.60
N LYS A 377 -10.01 -11.72 -18.84
CA LYS A 377 -8.88 -12.53 -18.35
C LYS A 377 -9.36 -13.75 -17.56
N THR A 378 -10.30 -13.57 -16.63
CA THR A 378 -10.85 -14.66 -15.82
C THR A 378 -11.57 -15.72 -16.69
N ARG A 379 -12.31 -15.30 -17.70
CA ARG A 379 -13.01 -16.20 -18.63
C ARG A 379 -12.05 -17.05 -19.46
N PHE A 380 -10.98 -16.46 -20.02
CA PHE A 380 -9.94 -17.21 -20.74
C PHE A 380 -9.18 -18.20 -19.87
N GLN A 381 -8.95 -17.89 -18.59
CA GLN A 381 -8.30 -18.81 -17.64
C GLN A 381 -9.17 -19.99 -17.24
N THR A 382 -10.50 -19.83 -17.24
CA THR A 382 -11.46 -20.92 -16.98
C THR A 382 -11.70 -21.79 -18.21
N GLU A 383 -11.79 -21.21 -19.40
CA GLU A 383 -11.99 -21.93 -20.67
C GLU A 383 -10.72 -22.69 -21.14
N GLY A 384 -9.53 -22.24 -20.79
CA GLY A 384 -8.24 -22.92 -21.11
C GLY A 384 -7.86 -24.06 -20.16
N LYS A 385 -8.72 -24.39 -19.16
CA LYS A 385 -8.53 -25.52 -18.22
C LYS A 385 -9.49 -26.68 -18.46
N LEU A 386 -10.31 -26.60 -19.48
CA LEU A 386 -11.13 -27.68 -20.02
C LEU A 386 -10.46 -28.28 -21.27
#